data_41f0422ae3e1e7af8dfcedcf65bb243b
#
_entry.id   41f0422ae3e1e7af8dfcedcf65bb243b
#
_cell.length_a   1.000
_cell.length_b   1.000
_cell.length_c   1.000
_cell.angle_alpha   90.00
_cell.angle_beta   90.00
_cell.angle_gamma   90.00
#
_symmetry.space_group_name_H-M   'P 1'
#
loop_
_entity.id
_entity.type
_entity.pdbx_description
1 polymer ?
#
loop_
_entity_poly.entity_id
_entity_poly.type
_entity_poly.pdbx_seq_one_letter_code
_entity_poly.pdbx_strand_id
1 'polypeptide(L)'
;MRRPALSIRRLTLFAAAGAALLSPRIAFAHSGRAADDEPPKPPAFKVEKVSDRVYVVFGKGGNVGFMATDSGVVVVDSQYAEVAPGVLEQIRSVTDKPIRYLVNTHYHADHVGGNPVFKPIAEIVAHEAVRPRLIDFPRVIQATFPEKVGALEAEIAGIRDPADRYRVALERDLGLANFFLDRVKDFDPAKAAPPGLTFDSKVTLWMGDQPAEVFHLGPGHTDGDAVVWFRREKVLHTGDLLSNGMVPFIDVNGGGSARGYLRSLDRLLAMLPPDTRIIPGHGPVTDLAGLRHARDFLKDLSVEVDKTIKKGMTRMEAARSVTLTAYPDVKESFRTVANDVLAFYDEARGRK
;
A
#
# COMPACT_ATOMS: atom_id res chain seq x y z
N MET A 1 -24.98 50.93 39.30
CA MET A 1 -24.48 52.17 38.68
C MET A 1 -24.26 51.97 37.20
N ARG A 2 -24.94 52.73 36.43
CA ARG A 2 -24.92 53.08 35.00
C ARG A 2 -24.03 52.30 34.04
N ARG A 3 -24.67 51.63 33.04
CA ARG A 3 -24.12 51.24 31.76
C ARG A 3 -23.98 52.44 30.81
N PRO A 4 -23.00 52.53 29.93
CA PRO A 4 -23.11 53.36 28.75
C PRO A 4 -23.39 52.54 27.49
N ALA A 5 -24.21 53.20 26.61
CA ALA A 5 -24.70 52.69 25.35
C ALA A 5 -23.64 52.66 24.25
N LEU A 6 -23.70 51.63 23.38
CA LEU A 6 -22.90 51.55 22.14
C LEU A 6 -23.67 52.24 21.00
N SER A 7 -23.04 53.20 20.35
CA SER A 7 -23.52 53.89 19.16
C SER A 7 -23.17 53.06 17.90
N ILE A 8 -24.19 52.84 17.06
CA ILE A 8 -24.08 52.27 15.73
C ILE A 8 -23.57 53.33 14.77
N ARG A 9 -22.38 53.13 14.18
CA ARG A 9 -21.94 53.88 13.00
C ARG A 9 -22.11 53.01 11.76
N ARG A 10 -22.96 53.51 10.84
CA ARG A 10 -23.11 53.01 9.46
C ARG A 10 -21.79 53.18 8.72
N LEU A 11 -21.32 52.10 8.06
CA LEU A 11 -20.28 52.19 7.05
C LEU A 11 -20.85 51.87 5.68
N THR A 12 -20.60 52.79 4.79
CA THR A 12 -21.05 52.84 3.37
C THR A 12 -20.36 51.81 2.54
N LEU A 13 -21.16 51.17 1.63
CA LEU A 13 -20.65 50.30 0.54
C LEU A 13 -19.77 51.11 -0.42
N PHE A 14 -18.58 50.61 -0.68
CA PHE A 14 -17.83 50.88 -1.92
C PHE A 14 -17.82 49.60 -2.74
N ALA A 15 -18.47 49.63 -3.89
CA ALA A 15 -18.37 48.61 -4.93
C ALA A 15 -17.03 48.81 -5.67
N ALA A 16 -16.12 47.83 -5.57
CA ALA A 16 -14.94 47.74 -6.44
C ALA A 16 -15.16 46.57 -7.36
N ALA A 17 -15.29 46.87 -8.66
CA ALA A 17 -15.27 45.89 -9.73
C ALA A 17 -13.86 45.27 -9.85
N GLY A 18 -13.72 44.04 -9.45
CA GLY A 18 -12.53 43.23 -9.63
C GLY A 18 -12.70 42.27 -10.81
N ALA A 19 -11.88 42.47 -11.84
CA ALA A 19 -11.82 41.63 -13.02
C ALA A 19 -11.50 40.16 -12.65
N ALA A 20 -12.37 39.24 -13.03
CA ALA A 20 -12.15 37.82 -12.91
C ALA A 20 -11.07 37.40 -13.92
N LEU A 21 -9.86 37.12 -13.46
CA LEU A 21 -8.87 36.37 -14.20
C LEU A 21 -9.29 34.88 -14.17
N LEU A 22 -9.85 34.43 -15.27
CA LEU A 22 -10.11 33.03 -15.56
C LEU A 22 -8.78 32.29 -15.71
N SER A 23 -8.35 31.57 -14.68
CA SER A 23 -7.34 30.52 -14.83
C SER A 23 -7.96 29.34 -15.59
N PRO A 24 -7.27 28.75 -16.58
CA PRO A 24 -7.78 27.58 -17.25
C PRO A 24 -7.70 26.37 -16.29
N ARG A 25 -8.86 25.97 -15.79
CA ARG A 25 -9.02 24.62 -15.23
C ARG A 25 -8.71 23.64 -16.33
N ILE A 26 -7.64 22.85 -16.19
CA ILE A 26 -7.43 21.65 -16.98
C ILE A 26 -8.55 20.69 -16.58
N ALA A 27 -9.65 20.78 -17.32
CA ALA A 27 -10.70 19.79 -17.28
C ALA A 27 -10.12 18.52 -17.91
N PHE A 28 -9.90 17.47 -17.13
CA PHE A 28 -9.93 16.13 -17.69
C PHE A 28 -11.29 15.98 -18.35
N ALA A 29 -11.28 16.01 -19.68
CA ALA A 29 -12.48 15.84 -20.47
C ALA A 29 -13.10 14.49 -20.16
N HIS A 30 -14.14 14.50 -19.32
CA HIS A 30 -15.15 13.46 -19.36
C HIS A 30 -15.91 13.71 -20.66
N SER A 31 -15.55 12.97 -21.70
CA SER A 31 -16.36 12.87 -22.90
C SER A 31 -17.72 12.34 -22.48
N GLY A 32 -18.71 13.25 -22.45
CA GLY A 32 -20.11 12.90 -22.24
C GLY A 32 -20.58 11.94 -23.34
N ARG A 33 -20.74 10.68 -22.96
CA ARG A 33 -21.76 9.80 -23.49
C ARG A 33 -22.66 9.45 -22.32
N ALA A 34 -23.94 9.69 -22.47
CA ALA A 34 -24.97 9.00 -21.71
C ALA A 34 -24.71 7.50 -21.95
N ALA A 35 -24.03 6.88 -21.02
CA ALA A 35 -23.82 5.44 -21.01
C ALA A 35 -24.89 4.90 -20.07
N ASP A 36 -25.60 3.95 -20.60
CA ASP A 36 -26.57 3.07 -20.01
C ASP A 36 -26.31 2.85 -18.51
N ASP A 37 -27.37 2.96 -17.69
CA ASP A 37 -27.45 2.67 -16.26
C ASP A 37 -27.28 1.14 -15.97
N GLU A 38 -26.26 0.51 -16.52
CA GLU A 38 -25.87 -0.82 -16.11
C GLU A 38 -25.00 -0.66 -14.85
N PRO A 39 -25.42 -1.24 -13.69
CA PRO A 39 -24.59 -1.18 -12.49
C PRO A 39 -23.19 -1.71 -12.82
N PRO A 40 -22.12 -1.13 -12.26
CA PRO A 40 -20.75 -1.57 -12.55
C PRO A 40 -20.66 -3.07 -12.32
N LYS A 41 -20.21 -3.80 -13.35
CA LYS A 41 -20.02 -5.25 -13.25
C LYS A 41 -19.21 -5.57 -12.00
N PRO A 42 -19.66 -6.54 -11.19
CA PRO A 42 -18.89 -6.95 -10.01
C PRO A 42 -17.46 -7.33 -10.46
N PRO A 43 -16.44 -7.00 -9.67
CA PRO A 43 -15.06 -7.34 -10.02
C PRO A 43 -14.94 -8.83 -10.29
N ALA A 44 -14.26 -9.19 -11.37
CA ALA A 44 -14.01 -10.59 -11.69
C ALA A 44 -13.02 -11.17 -10.68
N PHE A 45 -13.48 -12.05 -9.81
CA PHE A 45 -12.60 -12.83 -8.93
C PHE A 45 -12.05 -14.05 -9.67
N LYS A 46 -10.80 -14.42 -9.36
CA LYS A 46 -10.18 -15.67 -9.75
C LYS A 46 -9.65 -16.36 -8.50
N VAL A 47 -10.07 -17.61 -8.27
CA VAL A 47 -9.46 -18.46 -7.24
C VAL A 47 -8.45 -19.37 -7.91
N GLU A 48 -7.25 -19.47 -7.32
CA GLU A 48 -6.18 -20.36 -7.78
C GLU A 48 -5.71 -21.24 -6.62
N LYS A 49 -5.60 -22.56 -6.86
CA LYS A 49 -5.04 -23.50 -5.91
C LYS A 49 -3.50 -23.45 -5.99
N VAL A 50 -2.85 -23.08 -4.88
CA VAL A 50 -1.39 -22.95 -4.81
C VAL A 50 -0.73 -24.23 -4.30
N SER A 51 -1.35 -24.91 -3.32
CA SER A 51 -0.94 -26.21 -2.81
C SER A 51 -2.16 -27.04 -2.43
N ASP A 52 -2.01 -28.17 -1.73
CA ASP A 52 -3.16 -28.99 -1.36
C ASP A 52 -4.19 -28.27 -0.51
N ARG A 53 -3.74 -27.37 0.38
CA ARG A 53 -4.59 -26.64 1.33
C ARG A 53 -4.57 -25.13 1.17
N VAL A 54 -3.63 -24.57 0.37
CA VAL A 54 -3.47 -23.13 0.23
C VAL A 54 -3.99 -22.66 -1.13
N TYR A 55 -4.75 -21.57 -1.10
CA TYR A 55 -5.39 -20.95 -2.24
C TYR A 55 -5.11 -19.45 -2.22
N VAL A 56 -5.28 -18.80 -3.37
CA VAL A 56 -5.25 -17.35 -3.52
C VAL A 56 -6.48 -16.87 -4.26
N VAL A 57 -7.08 -15.78 -3.79
CA VAL A 57 -8.15 -15.03 -4.44
C VAL A 57 -7.54 -13.77 -5.04
N PHE A 58 -7.58 -13.65 -6.36
CA PHE A 58 -7.30 -12.42 -7.10
C PHE A 58 -8.60 -11.64 -7.27
N GLY A 59 -8.53 -10.32 -7.14
CA GLY A 59 -9.68 -9.43 -7.27
C GLY A 59 -9.25 -7.99 -7.43
N LYS A 60 -9.93 -7.05 -6.75
CA LYS A 60 -9.57 -5.63 -6.72
C LYS A 60 -8.78 -5.34 -5.44
N GLY A 61 -7.50 -5.02 -5.57
CA GLY A 61 -6.58 -4.78 -4.45
C GLY A 61 -5.54 -5.88 -4.29
N GLY A 62 -5.02 -6.05 -3.08
CA GLY A 62 -4.02 -7.05 -2.78
C GLY A 62 -4.55 -8.48 -2.91
N ASN A 63 -3.67 -9.43 -3.17
CA ASN A 63 -4.00 -10.83 -3.22
C ASN A 63 -4.41 -11.34 -1.83
N VAL A 64 -5.49 -12.11 -1.76
CA VAL A 64 -5.93 -12.75 -0.52
C VAL A 64 -5.52 -14.22 -0.53
N GLY A 65 -4.60 -14.60 0.37
CA GLY A 65 -4.24 -15.99 0.58
C GLY A 65 -5.13 -16.65 1.62
N PHE A 66 -5.41 -17.96 1.51
CA PHE A 66 -6.01 -18.67 2.61
C PHE A 66 -5.59 -20.15 2.65
N MET A 67 -5.47 -20.67 3.87
CA MET A 67 -5.25 -22.10 4.12
C MET A 67 -6.52 -22.70 4.71
N ALA A 68 -7.07 -23.72 4.04
CA ALA A 68 -8.23 -24.48 4.48
C ALA A 68 -7.80 -25.82 5.10
N THR A 69 -8.22 -26.08 6.34
CA THR A 69 -7.95 -27.31 7.09
C THR A 69 -9.23 -27.86 7.71
N ASP A 70 -9.19 -29.08 8.24
CA ASP A 70 -10.33 -29.65 8.98
C ASP A 70 -10.66 -28.87 10.25
N SER A 71 -9.67 -28.17 10.85
CA SER A 71 -9.82 -27.35 12.05
C SER A 71 -10.31 -25.94 11.79
N GLY A 72 -10.41 -25.52 10.51
CA GLY A 72 -10.83 -24.18 10.10
C GLY A 72 -9.92 -23.55 9.07
N VAL A 73 -10.10 -22.26 8.85
CA VAL A 73 -9.42 -21.47 7.83
C VAL A 73 -8.60 -20.33 8.46
N VAL A 74 -7.38 -20.13 7.97
CA VAL A 74 -6.61 -18.90 8.14
C VAL A 74 -6.66 -18.14 6.83
N VAL A 75 -7.07 -16.88 6.87
CA VAL A 75 -7.10 -15.95 5.73
C VAL A 75 -5.99 -14.93 5.90
N VAL A 76 -5.36 -14.52 4.82
CA VAL A 76 -4.32 -13.48 4.77
C VAL A 76 -4.82 -12.34 3.88
N ASP A 77 -5.03 -11.16 4.48
CA ASP A 77 -5.61 -9.96 3.91
C ASP A 77 -7.09 -10.08 3.51
N SER A 78 -7.72 -8.96 3.12
CA SER A 78 -9.17 -8.88 2.94
C SER A 78 -9.62 -7.99 1.79
N GLN A 79 -8.70 -7.44 1.00
CA GLN A 79 -8.92 -6.47 -0.08
C GLN A 79 -9.62 -5.19 0.38
N TYR A 80 -10.16 -4.40 -0.56
CA TYR A 80 -10.97 -3.21 -0.28
C TYR A 80 -12.34 -3.58 0.29
N ALA A 81 -12.94 -2.66 1.07
CA ALA A 81 -14.23 -2.85 1.73
C ALA A 81 -15.36 -3.22 0.75
N GLU A 82 -15.40 -2.56 -0.41
CA GLU A 82 -16.45 -2.74 -1.41
C GLU A 82 -16.46 -4.12 -2.08
N VAL A 83 -15.32 -4.83 -2.06
CA VAL A 83 -15.19 -6.17 -2.69
C VAL A 83 -15.07 -7.32 -1.70
N ALA A 84 -14.84 -7.02 -0.42
CA ALA A 84 -14.62 -8.03 0.61
C ALA A 84 -15.77 -9.07 0.77
N PRO A 85 -17.05 -8.73 0.62
CA PRO A 85 -18.12 -9.75 0.60
C PRO A 85 -17.90 -10.80 -0.49
N GLY A 86 -17.49 -10.37 -1.69
CA GLY A 86 -17.17 -11.29 -2.79
C GLY A 86 -15.91 -12.13 -2.49
N VAL A 87 -14.91 -11.59 -1.81
CA VAL A 87 -13.74 -12.39 -1.33
C VAL A 87 -14.21 -13.50 -0.40
N LEU A 88 -15.09 -13.20 0.56
CA LEU A 88 -15.64 -14.18 1.47
C LEU A 88 -16.44 -15.27 0.72
N GLU A 89 -17.21 -14.90 -0.30
CA GLU A 89 -17.91 -15.84 -1.17
C GLU A 89 -16.93 -16.78 -1.90
N GLN A 90 -15.82 -16.24 -2.42
CA GLN A 90 -14.80 -17.08 -3.07
C GLN A 90 -14.16 -18.07 -2.08
N ILE A 91 -13.87 -17.67 -0.85
CA ILE A 91 -13.38 -18.59 0.19
C ILE A 91 -14.42 -19.66 0.49
N ARG A 92 -15.71 -19.29 0.60
CA ARG A 92 -16.82 -20.21 0.86
C ARG A 92 -17.10 -21.17 -0.30
N SER A 93 -16.75 -20.82 -1.52
CA SER A 93 -16.84 -21.74 -2.67
C SER A 93 -15.85 -22.91 -2.59
N VAL A 94 -14.76 -22.75 -1.80
CA VAL A 94 -13.73 -23.78 -1.60
C VAL A 94 -13.97 -24.60 -0.34
N THR A 95 -14.48 -23.97 0.74
CA THR A 95 -14.64 -24.64 2.05
C THR A 95 -15.75 -24.02 2.89
N ASP A 96 -16.50 -24.85 3.61
CA ASP A 96 -17.51 -24.47 4.60
C ASP A 96 -16.95 -24.32 6.02
N LYS A 97 -15.67 -24.66 6.22
CA LYS A 97 -15.02 -24.63 7.54
C LYS A 97 -15.02 -23.20 8.11
N PRO A 98 -15.10 -23.05 9.46
CA PRO A 98 -15.08 -21.73 10.10
C PRO A 98 -13.76 -21.00 9.83
N ILE A 99 -13.84 -19.72 9.49
CA ILE A 99 -12.67 -18.84 9.45
C ILE A 99 -12.30 -18.52 10.90
N ARG A 100 -11.08 -18.88 11.30
CA ARG A 100 -10.60 -18.68 12.67
C ARG A 100 -9.80 -17.41 12.80
N TYR A 101 -8.96 -17.13 11.81
CA TYR A 101 -8.04 -16.01 11.82
C TYR A 101 -8.05 -15.29 10.48
N LEU A 102 -8.01 -13.96 10.54
CA LEU A 102 -7.63 -13.07 9.47
C LEU A 102 -6.29 -12.43 9.84
N VAL A 103 -5.25 -12.67 9.06
CA VAL A 103 -3.94 -12.03 9.23
C VAL A 103 -3.87 -10.84 8.30
N ASN A 104 -3.62 -9.64 8.82
CA ASN A 104 -3.29 -8.49 8.00
C ASN A 104 -1.77 -8.41 7.83
N THR A 105 -1.32 -8.40 6.56
CA THR A 105 0.11 -8.28 6.27
C THR A 105 0.67 -6.90 6.59
N HIS A 106 -0.12 -5.84 6.34
CA HIS A 106 0.17 -4.45 6.65
C HIS A 106 -1.12 -3.63 6.68
N TYR A 107 -1.04 -2.30 6.77
CA TYR A 107 -2.20 -1.45 7.06
C TYR A 107 -2.91 -0.85 5.82
N HIS A 108 -2.43 -1.06 4.59
CA HIS A 108 -3.02 -0.43 3.41
C HIS A 108 -4.45 -0.91 3.13
N ALA A 109 -5.28 0.02 2.63
CA ALA A 109 -6.73 -0.18 2.50
C ALA A 109 -7.13 -1.34 1.58
N ASP A 110 -6.31 -1.66 0.60
CA ASP A 110 -6.50 -2.78 -0.32
C ASP A 110 -6.08 -4.15 0.26
N HIS A 111 -5.62 -4.17 1.52
CA HIS A 111 -5.32 -5.37 2.31
C HIS A 111 -6.22 -5.49 3.55
N VAL A 112 -6.61 -4.36 4.16
CA VAL A 112 -7.38 -4.37 5.41
C VAL A 112 -8.79 -3.79 5.28
N GLY A 113 -9.15 -3.24 4.12
CA GLY A 113 -10.46 -2.60 3.93
C GLY A 113 -11.63 -3.55 4.19
N GLY A 114 -11.45 -4.82 3.93
CA GLY A 114 -12.44 -5.87 4.19
C GLY A 114 -12.51 -6.37 5.64
N ASN A 115 -11.66 -5.91 6.55
CA ASN A 115 -11.67 -6.34 7.96
C ASN A 115 -13.06 -6.35 8.61
N PRO A 116 -13.94 -5.34 8.38
CA PRO A 116 -15.29 -5.33 8.95
C PRO A 116 -16.16 -6.54 8.56
N VAL A 117 -15.94 -7.11 7.37
CA VAL A 117 -16.66 -8.31 6.90
C VAL A 117 -16.20 -9.56 7.67
N PHE A 118 -14.92 -9.64 8.01
CA PHE A 118 -14.32 -10.79 8.69
C PHE A 118 -14.39 -10.69 10.21
N LYS A 119 -14.40 -9.49 10.79
CA LYS A 119 -14.38 -9.27 12.25
C LYS A 119 -15.45 -10.05 13.03
N PRO A 120 -16.70 -10.24 12.53
CA PRO A 120 -17.71 -11.03 13.25
C PRO A 120 -17.43 -12.53 13.27
N ILE A 121 -16.55 -13.05 12.40
CA ILE A 121 -16.35 -14.48 12.16
C ILE A 121 -14.90 -14.95 12.34
N ALA A 122 -13.97 -14.04 12.58
CA ALA A 122 -12.54 -14.35 12.70
C ALA A 122 -11.84 -13.40 13.70
N GLU A 123 -10.80 -13.90 14.39
CA GLU A 123 -9.88 -13.03 15.11
C GLU A 123 -8.88 -12.39 14.13
N ILE A 124 -8.75 -11.07 14.20
CA ILE A 124 -7.83 -10.33 13.33
C ILE A 124 -6.47 -10.21 14.01
N VAL A 125 -5.44 -10.68 13.32
CA VAL A 125 -4.06 -10.75 13.79
C VAL A 125 -3.17 -9.89 12.91
N ALA A 126 -2.28 -9.08 13.48
CA ALA A 126 -1.32 -8.28 12.73
C ALA A 126 -0.08 -7.93 13.56
N HIS A 127 0.97 -7.42 12.90
CA HIS A 127 2.08 -6.77 13.61
C HIS A 127 1.56 -5.55 14.41
N GLU A 128 2.17 -5.26 15.55
CA GLU A 128 1.70 -4.21 16.48
C GLU A 128 1.60 -2.82 15.84
N ALA A 129 2.47 -2.49 14.87
CA ALA A 129 2.43 -1.22 14.15
C ALA A 129 1.17 -1.03 13.30
N VAL A 130 0.49 -2.12 12.88
CA VAL A 130 -0.71 -2.05 12.03
C VAL A 130 -1.89 -1.41 12.76
N ARG A 131 -2.09 -1.76 14.04
CA ARG A 131 -3.26 -1.28 14.79
C ARG A 131 -3.32 0.24 14.93
N PRO A 132 -2.27 0.96 15.39
CA PRO A 132 -2.29 2.42 15.44
C PRO A 132 -2.40 3.06 14.05
N ARG A 133 -1.82 2.45 13.00
CA ARG A 133 -1.98 2.92 11.62
C ARG A 133 -3.43 2.91 11.18
N LEU A 134 -4.21 1.91 11.54
CA LEU A 134 -5.64 1.85 11.21
C LEU A 134 -6.51 2.83 12.03
N ILE A 135 -6.11 3.19 13.24
CA ILE A 135 -6.91 4.03 14.13
C ILE A 135 -6.53 5.50 14.00
N ASP A 136 -5.24 5.81 14.02
CA ASP A 136 -4.72 7.17 14.18
C ASP A 136 -4.21 7.78 12.87
N PHE A 137 -3.65 6.96 11.97
CA PHE A 137 -3.04 7.46 10.73
C PHE A 137 -4.01 8.23 9.82
N PRO A 138 -5.31 7.88 9.70
CA PRO A 138 -6.27 8.70 8.96
C PRO A 138 -6.35 10.14 9.47
N ARG A 139 -6.25 10.36 10.78
CA ARG A 139 -6.21 11.71 11.36
C ARG A 139 -4.90 12.42 11.04
N VAL A 140 -3.78 11.69 11.04
CA VAL A 140 -2.47 12.24 10.64
C VAL A 140 -2.52 12.68 9.18
N ILE A 141 -3.10 11.85 8.29
CA ILE A 141 -3.27 12.19 6.87
C ILE A 141 -4.09 13.49 6.75
N GLN A 142 -5.24 13.58 7.41
CA GLN A 142 -6.10 14.77 7.36
C GLN A 142 -5.37 16.04 7.85
N ALA A 143 -4.51 15.91 8.85
CA ALA A 143 -3.79 17.04 9.44
C ALA A 143 -2.56 17.48 8.63
N THR A 144 -1.82 16.56 7.99
CA THR A 144 -0.48 16.85 7.43
C THR A 144 -0.41 16.79 5.91
N PHE A 145 -1.25 15.99 5.26
CA PHE A 145 -1.19 15.82 3.80
C PHE A 145 -1.62 17.03 2.97
N PRO A 146 -2.54 17.93 3.43
CA PRO A 146 -2.83 19.16 2.70
C PRO A 146 -1.59 20.05 2.47
N GLU A 147 -0.72 20.20 3.49
CA GLU A 147 0.54 20.91 3.35
C GLU A 147 1.50 20.19 2.38
N LYS A 148 1.60 18.86 2.49
CA LYS A 148 2.39 18.03 1.57
C LYS A 148 1.93 18.16 0.12
N VAL A 149 0.62 18.15 -0.12
CA VAL A 149 0.03 18.36 -1.46
C VAL A 149 0.45 19.71 -2.02
N GLY A 150 0.30 20.79 -1.23
CA GLY A 150 0.72 22.13 -1.65
C GLY A 150 2.23 22.23 -1.96
N ALA A 151 3.07 21.56 -1.19
CA ALA A 151 4.51 21.51 -1.43
C ALA A 151 4.85 20.77 -2.74
N LEU A 152 4.20 19.61 -2.99
CA LEU A 152 4.39 18.85 -4.23
C LEU A 152 3.92 19.64 -5.45
N GLU A 153 2.76 20.29 -5.39
CA GLU A 153 2.23 21.14 -6.47
C GLU A 153 3.19 22.30 -6.79
N ALA A 154 3.72 22.97 -5.78
CA ALA A 154 4.69 24.05 -5.95
C ALA A 154 5.99 23.57 -6.61
N GLU A 155 6.50 22.40 -6.20
CA GLU A 155 7.71 21.81 -6.76
C GLU A 155 7.50 21.37 -8.22
N ILE A 156 6.39 20.72 -8.53
CA ILE A 156 5.99 20.30 -9.89
C ILE A 156 5.89 21.52 -10.82
N ALA A 157 5.29 22.62 -10.35
CA ALA A 157 5.13 23.85 -11.14
C ALA A 157 6.46 24.46 -11.58
N GLY A 158 7.55 24.24 -10.84
CA GLY A 158 8.91 24.66 -11.17
C GLY A 158 9.57 23.86 -12.30
N ILE A 159 8.99 22.71 -12.70
CA ILE A 159 9.57 21.80 -13.70
C ILE A 159 8.76 21.87 -15.00
N ARG A 160 9.35 22.43 -16.07
CA ARG A 160 8.63 22.71 -17.32
C ARG A 160 8.38 21.47 -18.19
N ASP A 161 9.36 20.55 -18.24
CA ASP A 161 9.24 19.34 -19.08
C ASP A 161 8.30 18.32 -18.42
N PRO A 162 7.16 17.98 -19.02
CA PRO A 162 6.25 16.98 -18.47
C PRO A 162 6.82 15.55 -18.51
N ALA A 163 7.84 15.29 -19.33
CA ALA A 163 8.51 14.00 -19.43
C ALA A 163 9.69 13.88 -18.44
N ASP A 164 10.00 14.93 -17.67
CA ASP A 164 11.05 14.90 -16.65
C ASP A 164 10.72 13.81 -15.61
N ARG A 165 11.63 12.85 -15.45
CA ARG A 165 11.43 11.69 -14.57
C ARG A 165 11.21 12.09 -13.10
N TYR A 166 11.88 13.15 -12.64
CA TYR A 166 11.66 13.67 -11.30
C TYR A 166 10.26 14.26 -11.17
N ARG A 167 9.81 15.06 -12.16
CA ARG A 167 8.44 15.57 -12.19
C ARG A 167 7.40 14.44 -12.19
N VAL A 168 7.58 13.42 -13.04
CA VAL A 168 6.67 12.26 -13.08
C VAL A 168 6.61 11.55 -11.74
N ALA A 169 7.74 11.40 -11.03
CA ALA A 169 7.76 10.83 -9.68
C ALA A 169 6.96 11.69 -8.68
N LEU A 170 7.13 13.01 -8.70
CA LEU A 170 6.36 13.93 -7.85
C LEU A 170 4.86 13.89 -8.17
N GLU A 171 4.48 13.79 -9.44
CA GLU A 171 3.07 13.65 -9.86
C GLU A 171 2.46 12.34 -9.34
N ARG A 172 3.22 11.23 -9.29
CA ARG A 172 2.80 9.98 -8.65
C ARG A 172 2.62 10.14 -7.14
N ASP A 173 3.55 10.82 -6.47
CA ASP A 173 3.44 11.12 -5.04
C ASP A 173 2.25 12.04 -4.73
N LEU A 174 1.98 13.03 -5.58
CA LEU A 174 0.81 13.91 -5.49
C LEU A 174 -0.49 13.13 -5.67
N GLY A 175 -0.55 12.27 -6.69
CA GLY A 175 -1.70 11.40 -6.93
C GLY A 175 -1.99 10.49 -5.73
N LEU A 176 -0.95 9.91 -5.14
CA LEU A 176 -1.06 9.05 -3.96
C LEU A 176 -1.51 9.84 -2.72
N ALA A 177 -0.96 11.05 -2.50
CA ALA A 177 -1.37 11.91 -1.39
C ALA A 177 -2.85 12.29 -1.48
N ASN A 178 -3.33 12.66 -2.67
CA ASN A 178 -4.74 12.96 -2.92
C ASN A 178 -5.63 11.72 -2.74
N PHE A 179 -5.18 10.55 -3.19
CA PHE A 179 -5.89 9.29 -2.98
C PHE A 179 -6.07 8.99 -1.48
N PHE A 180 -5.03 9.16 -0.66
CA PHE A 180 -5.15 8.99 0.78
C PHE A 180 -6.07 10.01 1.43
N LEU A 181 -6.00 11.29 1.05
CA LEU A 181 -6.91 12.33 1.55
C LEU A 181 -8.37 12.00 1.25
N ASP A 182 -8.67 11.54 0.03
CA ASP A 182 -10.02 11.15 -0.34
C ASP A 182 -10.52 9.94 0.46
N ARG A 183 -9.68 8.94 0.66
CA ARG A 183 -10.00 7.74 1.44
C ARG A 183 -10.28 7.99 2.91
N VAL A 184 -9.64 9.00 3.51
CA VAL A 184 -9.82 9.31 4.93
C VAL A 184 -10.86 10.40 5.19
N LYS A 185 -11.44 10.98 4.14
CA LYS A 185 -12.40 12.08 4.23
C LYS A 185 -13.60 11.76 5.13
N ASP A 186 -14.18 10.57 4.97
CA ASP A 186 -15.31 10.07 5.71
C ASP A 186 -14.93 8.90 6.65
N PHE A 187 -13.67 8.87 7.09
CA PHE A 187 -13.16 7.79 7.92
C PHE A 187 -13.81 7.77 9.29
N ASP A 188 -14.39 6.62 9.64
CA ASP A 188 -14.96 6.33 10.95
C ASP A 188 -14.13 5.23 11.64
N PRO A 189 -13.37 5.57 12.71
CA PRO A 189 -12.54 4.59 13.43
C PRO A 189 -13.33 3.41 13.98
N ALA A 190 -14.63 3.60 14.29
CA ALA A 190 -15.49 2.53 14.80
C ALA A 190 -15.75 1.44 13.75
N LYS A 191 -15.62 1.78 12.47
CA LYS A 191 -15.82 0.87 11.33
C LYS A 191 -14.53 0.23 10.82
N ALA A 192 -13.36 0.67 11.27
CA ALA A 192 -12.08 0.19 10.76
C ALA A 192 -11.77 -1.28 11.09
N ALA A 193 -12.42 -1.85 12.11
CA ALA A 193 -12.20 -3.22 12.60
C ALA A 193 -10.69 -3.54 12.77
N PRO A 194 -9.97 -2.80 13.62
CA PRO A 194 -8.54 -3.01 13.81
C PRO A 194 -8.25 -4.38 14.43
N PRO A 195 -7.01 -4.91 14.28
CA PRO A 195 -6.59 -6.19 14.85
C PRO A 195 -6.86 -6.26 16.36
N GLY A 196 -7.45 -7.37 16.82
CA GLY A 196 -7.66 -7.66 18.24
C GLY A 196 -6.45 -8.31 18.87
N LEU A 197 -5.67 -9.06 18.07
CA LEU A 197 -4.44 -9.71 18.49
C LEU A 197 -3.26 -9.12 17.72
N THR A 198 -2.25 -8.63 18.43
CA THR A 198 -1.02 -8.11 17.81
C THR A 198 0.21 -8.87 18.29
N PHE A 199 1.25 -8.89 17.48
CA PHE A 199 2.55 -9.47 17.80
C PHE A 199 3.68 -8.50 17.42
N ASP A 200 4.82 -8.64 18.05
CA ASP A 200 6.04 -7.87 17.77
C ASP A 200 6.88 -8.53 16.66
N SER A 201 7.35 -9.74 16.89
CA SER A 201 8.29 -10.39 15.97
C SER A 201 7.70 -11.62 15.27
N LYS A 202 6.97 -12.46 16.00
CA LYS A 202 6.42 -13.73 15.48
C LYS A 202 5.23 -14.21 16.31
N VAL A 203 4.25 -14.82 15.60
CA VAL A 203 3.19 -15.64 16.20
C VAL A 203 2.97 -16.89 15.33
N THR A 204 2.58 -18.00 15.94
CA THR A 204 2.19 -19.22 15.21
C THR A 204 0.73 -19.52 15.49
N LEU A 205 -0.06 -19.58 14.43
CA LEU A 205 -1.47 -19.91 14.45
C LEU A 205 -1.63 -21.40 14.11
N TRP A 206 -2.08 -22.20 15.08
CA TRP A 206 -2.23 -23.64 14.89
C TRP A 206 -3.63 -23.99 14.39
N MET A 207 -3.70 -24.59 13.22
CA MET A 207 -4.93 -25.12 12.62
C MET A 207 -4.88 -26.66 12.67
N GLY A 208 -5.13 -27.21 13.85
CA GLY A 208 -4.85 -28.61 14.14
C GLY A 208 -3.33 -28.83 14.15
N ASP A 209 -2.83 -29.69 13.29
CA ASP A 209 -1.41 -29.95 13.10
C ASP A 209 -0.74 -29.02 12.06
N GLN A 210 -1.51 -28.15 11.40
CA GLN A 210 -1.03 -27.24 10.35
C GLN A 210 -0.67 -25.86 10.94
N PRO A 211 0.61 -25.48 11.01
CA PRO A 211 1.01 -24.16 11.48
C PRO A 211 0.97 -23.13 10.35
N ALA A 212 0.39 -21.96 10.63
CA ALA A 212 0.62 -20.73 9.89
C ALA A 212 1.57 -19.85 10.74
N GLU A 213 2.81 -19.72 10.34
CA GLU A 213 3.79 -18.91 11.02
C GLU A 213 3.76 -17.49 10.46
N VAL A 214 3.40 -16.53 11.29
CA VAL A 214 3.34 -15.11 10.92
C VAL A 214 4.51 -14.40 11.56
N PHE A 215 5.31 -13.67 10.79
CA PHE A 215 6.47 -12.99 11.33
C PHE A 215 6.81 -11.70 10.59
N HIS A 216 7.37 -10.75 11.36
CA HIS A 216 7.88 -9.47 10.92
C HIS A 216 9.39 -9.56 10.67
N LEU A 217 9.88 -8.96 9.58
CA LEU A 217 11.29 -8.99 9.20
C LEU A 217 12.01 -7.64 9.40
N GLY A 218 11.32 -6.68 9.95
CA GLY A 218 11.70 -5.27 10.04
C GLY A 218 10.98 -4.42 8.99
N PRO A 219 11.04 -3.08 9.13
CA PRO A 219 10.44 -2.17 8.18
C PRO A 219 10.93 -2.41 6.76
N GLY A 220 10.01 -2.51 5.81
CA GLY A 220 10.26 -2.71 4.39
C GLY A 220 9.34 -1.84 3.55
N HIS A 221 8.23 -2.41 3.08
CA HIS A 221 7.15 -1.69 2.43
C HIS A 221 6.49 -0.68 3.39
N THR A 222 6.19 -1.14 4.61
CA THR A 222 5.74 -0.33 5.76
C THR A 222 6.56 -0.69 7.00
N ASP A 223 6.25 -0.08 8.15
CA ASP A 223 6.83 -0.47 9.45
C ASP A 223 6.13 -1.67 10.12
N GLY A 224 5.03 -2.13 9.54
CA GLY A 224 4.21 -3.22 10.09
C GLY A 224 4.11 -4.45 9.20
N ASP A 225 5.01 -4.61 8.23
CA ASP A 225 4.96 -5.73 7.28
C ASP A 225 5.06 -7.08 7.98
N ALA A 226 4.15 -7.97 7.65
CA ALA A 226 4.16 -9.34 8.10
C ALA A 226 4.07 -10.30 6.91
N VAL A 227 4.78 -11.42 7.00
CA VAL A 227 4.67 -12.52 6.05
C VAL A 227 4.01 -13.72 6.75
N VAL A 228 3.31 -14.55 5.99
CA VAL A 228 2.64 -15.75 6.50
C VAL A 228 3.23 -16.98 5.82
N TRP A 229 3.89 -17.82 6.59
CA TRP A 229 4.53 -19.04 6.13
C TRP A 229 3.69 -20.27 6.49
N PHE A 230 3.06 -20.86 5.49
CA PHE A 230 2.38 -22.14 5.59
C PHE A 230 3.42 -23.26 5.38
N ARG A 231 4.16 -23.55 6.45
CA ARG A 231 5.39 -24.34 6.41
C ARG A 231 5.20 -25.72 5.76
N ARG A 232 4.17 -26.45 6.14
CA ARG A 232 3.92 -27.82 5.62
C ARG A 232 3.51 -27.82 4.16
N GLU A 233 2.86 -26.75 3.72
CA GLU A 233 2.42 -26.52 2.35
C GLU A 233 3.51 -25.91 1.47
N LYS A 234 4.63 -25.46 2.07
CA LYS A 234 5.72 -24.74 1.41
C LYS A 234 5.24 -23.52 0.62
N VAL A 235 4.27 -22.79 1.19
CA VAL A 235 3.70 -21.60 0.60
C VAL A 235 3.94 -20.41 1.53
N LEU A 236 4.52 -19.33 0.98
CA LEU A 236 4.69 -18.05 1.65
C LEU A 236 3.75 -17.02 1.05
N HIS A 237 3.02 -16.29 1.90
CA HIS A 237 2.38 -15.04 1.52
C HIS A 237 3.23 -13.88 2.02
N THR A 238 3.67 -13.02 1.12
CA THR A 238 4.63 -11.95 1.45
C THR A 238 3.97 -10.61 1.78
N GLY A 239 2.65 -10.47 1.56
CA GLY A 239 2.11 -9.12 1.45
C GLY A 239 2.93 -8.32 0.44
N ASP A 240 3.00 -7.01 0.62
CA ASP A 240 3.66 -6.10 -0.30
C ASP A 240 5.20 -6.05 -0.17
N LEU A 241 5.78 -6.95 0.64
CA LEU A 241 7.21 -7.27 0.49
C LEU A 241 7.51 -7.97 -0.84
N LEU A 242 6.52 -8.23 -1.68
CA LEU A 242 6.65 -8.59 -3.08
C LEU A 242 5.45 -8.12 -3.90
N SER A 243 5.70 -7.23 -4.85
CA SER A 243 4.78 -6.90 -5.96
C SER A 243 5.36 -7.50 -7.23
N ASN A 244 4.92 -8.72 -7.59
CA ASN A 244 5.57 -9.51 -8.65
C ASN A 244 5.37 -8.87 -10.03
N GLY A 245 6.50 -8.52 -10.69
CA GLY A 245 6.52 -7.88 -12.02
C GLY A 245 6.24 -6.38 -12.02
N MET A 246 6.26 -5.72 -10.86
CA MET A 246 6.02 -4.28 -10.72
C MET A 246 7.12 -3.61 -9.89
N VAL A 247 7.32 -2.29 -10.13
CA VAL A 247 8.15 -1.46 -9.26
C VAL A 247 7.59 -1.53 -7.84
N PRO A 248 8.40 -1.87 -6.82
CA PRO A 248 7.96 -1.93 -5.44
C PRO A 248 7.40 -0.60 -4.95
N PHE A 249 6.55 -0.64 -3.94
CA PHE A 249 6.14 0.57 -3.23
C PHE A 249 6.83 0.62 -1.86
N ILE A 250 7.61 1.68 -1.62
CA ILE A 250 8.22 1.95 -0.32
C ILE A 250 7.43 3.08 0.32
N ASP A 251 6.56 2.76 1.27
CA ASP A 251 5.73 3.75 1.95
C ASP A 251 6.50 4.42 3.10
N VAL A 252 7.30 5.42 2.76
CA VAL A 252 8.08 6.16 3.75
C VAL A 252 7.19 6.87 4.80
N ASN A 253 5.96 7.27 4.45
CA ASN A 253 5.01 7.87 5.40
C ASN A 253 4.45 6.83 6.37
N GLY A 254 4.32 5.59 5.93
CA GLY A 254 3.97 4.41 6.72
C GLY A 254 5.15 3.77 7.41
N GLY A 255 6.29 4.46 7.52
CA GLY A 255 7.48 3.96 8.21
C GLY A 255 8.28 2.92 7.41
N GLY A 256 8.00 2.76 6.13
CA GLY A 256 8.75 1.90 5.22
C GLY A 256 10.22 2.30 5.10
N SER A 257 11.08 1.35 4.74
CA SER A 257 12.51 1.52 4.60
C SER A 257 13.01 0.82 3.34
N ALA A 258 13.60 1.59 2.43
CA ALA A 258 14.15 1.06 1.18
C ALA A 258 15.23 -0.02 1.41
N ARG A 259 16.18 0.25 2.32
CA ARG A 259 17.22 -0.72 2.69
C ARG A 259 16.68 -1.84 3.59
N GLY A 260 15.64 -1.55 4.38
CA GLY A 260 14.93 -2.54 5.17
C GLY A 260 14.20 -3.55 4.29
N TYR A 261 13.56 -3.08 3.25
CA TYR A 261 12.89 -3.92 2.25
C TYR A 261 13.88 -4.91 1.62
N LEU A 262 15.04 -4.41 1.14
CA LEU A 262 16.10 -5.26 0.60
C LEU A 262 16.58 -6.31 1.61
N ARG A 263 16.81 -5.92 2.88
CA ARG A 263 17.21 -6.88 3.93
C ARG A 263 16.14 -7.93 4.20
N SER A 264 14.86 -7.57 4.13
CA SER A 264 13.76 -8.53 4.31
C SER A 264 13.73 -9.57 3.21
N LEU A 265 13.93 -9.16 1.95
CA LEU A 265 14.03 -10.10 0.81
C LEU A 265 15.25 -11.01 0.93
N ASP A 266 16.42 -10.49 1.33
CA ASP A 266 17.62 -11.30 1.56
C ASP A 266 17.40 -12.37 2.64
N ARG A 267 16.73 -12.00 3.75
CA ARG A 267 16.37 -12.93 4.82
C ARG A 267 15.41 -14.02 4.34
N LEU A 268 14.40 -13.67 3.56
CA LEU A 268 13.46 -14.63 2.97
C LEU A 268 14.19 -15.61 2.07
N LEU A 269 15.06 -15.13 1.16
CA LEU A 269 15.83 -15.98 0.27
C LEU A 269 16.78 -16.94 1.01
N ALA A 270 17.29 -16.52 2.17
CA ALA A 270 18.18 -17.35 2.99
C ALA A 270 17.45 -18.45 3.79
N MET A 271 16.18 -18.24 4.13
CA MET A 271 15.46 -19.15 5.03
C MET A 271 14.48 -20.11 4.33
N LEU A 272 14.07 -19.79 3.11
CA LEU A 272 13.04 -20.56 2.42
C LEU A 272 13.59 -21.78 1.68
N PRO A 273 12.92 -22.93 1.73
CA PRO A 273 13.25 -24.10 0.90
C PRO A 273 13.15 -23.80 -0.59
N PRO A 274 13.94 -24.49 -1.45
CA PRO A 274 14.00 -24.19 -2.88
C PRO A 274 12.70 -24.43 -3.65
N ASP A 275 11.80 -25.25 -3.15
CA ASP A 275 10.50 -25.60 -3.74
C ASP A 275 9.34 -24.75 -3.18
N THR A 276 9.65 -23.60 -2.55
CA THR A 276 8.65 -22.69 -2.01
C THR A 276 7.86 -21.99 -3.12
N ARG A 277 6.51 -22.04 -3.01
CA ARG A 277 5.60 -21.18 -3.79
C ARG A 277 5.33 -19.89 -3.03
N ILE A 278 5.20 -18.78 -3.75
CA ILE A 278 5.04 -17.45 -3.15
C ILE A 278 3.80 -16.77 -3.69
N ILE A 279 2.90 -16.40 -2.78
CA ILE A 279 1.78 -15.50 -3.03
C ILE A 279 2.28 -14.09 -2.74
N PRO A 280 2.50 -13.23 -3.75
CA PRO A 280 2.86 -11.82 -3.54
C PRO A 280 1.64 -11.02 -3.08
N GLY A 281 1.84 -9.82 -2.52
CA GLY A 281 0.75 -8.89 -2.26
C GLY A 281 0.04 -8.47 -3.56
N HIS A 282 0.81 -8.26 -4.62
CA HIS A 282 0.28 -7.94 -5.95
C HIS A 282 0.96 -8.76 -7.05
N GLY A 283 0.21 -9.02 -8.12
CA GLY A 283 0.68 -9.79 -9.27
C GLY A 283 0.47 -11.30 -9.11
N PRO A 284 0.93 -12.10 -10.09
CA PRO A 284 0.72 -13.55 -10.10
C PRO A 284 1.56 -14.28 -9.05
N VAL A 285 1.09 -15.47 -8.64
CA VAL A 285 1.87 -16.41 -7.82
C VAL A 285 3.22 -16.68 -8.48
N THR A 286 4.27 -16.77 -7.66
CA THR A 286 5.64 -16.98 -8.12
C THR A 286 6.39 -17.98 -7.21
N ASP A 287 7.71 -17.94 -7.26
CA ASP A 287 8.63 -18.80 -6.52
C ASP A 287 9.88 -18.01 -6.07
N LEU A 288 10.93 -18.72 -5.64
CA LEU A 288 12.18 -18.09 -5.24
C LEU A 288 12.91 -17.37 -6.40
N ALA A 289 12.65 -17.72 -7.66
CA ALA A 289 13.27 -17.00 -8.78
C ALA A 289 12.63 -15.60 -8.90
N GLY A 290 11.30 -15.48 -8.80
CA GLY A 290 10.63 -14.19 -8.77
C GLY A 290 11.01 -13.33 -7.55
N LEU A 291 11.13 -13.94 -6.36
CA LEU A 291 11.61 -13.24 -5.17
C LEU A 291 13.05 -12.74 -5.33
N ARG A 292 13.92 -13.54 -5.92
CA ARG A 292 15.31 -13.17 -6.23
C ARG A 292 15.38 -12.04 -7.23
N HIS A 293 14.55 -12.08 -8.28
CA HIS A 293 14.46 -11.04 -9.29
C HIS A 293 14.07 -9.67 -8.67
N ALA A 294 13.06 -9.64 -7.82
CA ALA A 294 12.67 -8.43 -7.09
C ALA A 294 13.76 -7.91 -6.14
N ARG A 295 14.46 -8.84 -5.45
CA ARG A 295 15.59 -8.51 -4.60
C ARG A 295 16.76 -7.92 -5.42
N ASP A 296 17.09 -8.51 -6.56
CA ASP A 296 18.19 -8.06 -7.41
C ASP A 296 17.88 -6.68 -8.00
N PHE A 297 16.61 -6.42 -8.41
CA PHE A 297 16.14 -5.10 -8.81
C PHE A 297 16.42 -4.03 -7.73
N LEU A 298 15.98 -4.25 -6.48
CA LEU A 298 16.20 -3.30 -5.39
C LEU A 298 17.67 -3.15 -5.02
N LYS A 299 18.43 -4.23 -5.10
CA LYS A 299 19.89 -4.21 -4.86
C LYS A 299 20.62 -3.35 -5.88
N ASP A 300 20.35 -3.56 -7.16
CA ASP A 300 20.97 -2.79 -8.24
C ASP A 300 20.57 -1.32 -8.16
N LEU A 301 19.28 -1.05 -7.85
CA LEU A 301 18.81 0.30 -7.60
C LEU A 301 19.57 0.98 -6.46
N SER A 302 19.74 0.28 -5.33
CA SER A 302 20.53 0.80 -4.20
C SER A 302 21.97 1.14 -4.60
N VAL A 303 22.62 0.28 -5.41
CA VAL A 303 23.98 0.48 -5.90
C VAL A 303 24.06 1.74 -6.79
N GLU A 304 23.12 1.88 -7.72
CA GLU A 304 23.09 3.03 -8.62
C GLU A 304 22.83 4.35 -7.85
N VAL A 305 21.91 4.36 -6.87
CA VAL A 305 21.67 5.51 -6.00
C VAL A 305 22.92 5.86 -5.19
N ASP A 306 23.60 4.88 -4.61
CA ASP A 306 24.86 5.12 -3.84
C ASP A 306 25.96 5.71 -4.74
N LYS A 307 26.02 5.36 -6.03
CA LYS A 307 26.94 6.00 -6.99
C LYS A 307 26.62 7.48 -7.21
N THR A 308 25.32 7.84 -7.32
CA THR A 308 24.90 9.25 -7.47
C THR A 308 25.28 10.08 -6.24
N ILE A 309 25.05 9.53 -5.04
CA ILE A 309 25.40 10.18 -3.77
C ILE A 309 26.91 10.41 -3.67
N LYS A 310 27.75 9.42 -4.03
CA LYS A 310 29.22 9.54 -4.04
C LYS A 310 29.71 10.60 -5.03
N LYS A 311 29.00 10.80 -6.14
CA LYS A 311 29.29 11.86 -7.13
C LYS A 311 28.80 13.25 -6.68
N GLY A 312 28.18 13.39 -5.51
CA GLY A 312 27.63 14.65 -5.01
C GLY A 312 26.37 15.12 -5.72
N MET A 313 25.69 14.27 -6.47
CA MET A 313 24.46 14.61 -7.17
C MET A 313 23.34 14.95 -6.16
N THR A 314 22.50 15.89 -6.54
CA THR A 314 21.29 16.24 -5.79
C THR A 314 20.23 15.14 -5.91
N ARG A 315 19.22 15.18 -5.05
CA ARG A 315 18.04 14.29 -5.07
C ARG A 315 17.37 14.28 -6.45
N MET A 316 17.15 15.45 -7.01
CA MET A 316 16.55 15.64 -8.33
C MET A 316 17.42 15.04 -9.45
N GLU A 317 18.74 15.29 -9.44
CA GLU A 317 19.66 14.73 -10.43
C GLU A 317 19.74 13.21 -10.34
N ALA A 318 19.70 12.63 -9.14
CA ALA A 318 19.64 11.19 -8.94
C ALA A 318 18.36 10.60 -9.58
N ALA A 319 17.17 11.15 -9.28
CA ALA A 319 15.91 10.70 -9.84
C ALA A 319 15.85 10.78 -11.36
N ARG A 320 16.49 11.78 -11.95
CA ARG A 320 16.59 11.96 -13.41
C ARG A 320 17.54 10.96 -14.08
N SER A 321 18.64 10.62 -13.43
CA SER A 321 19.74 9.87 -14.06
C SER A 321 19.69 8.36 -13.86
N VAL A 322 19.16 7.87 -12.72
CA VAL A 322 19.16 6.44 -12.42
C VAL A 322 18.08 5.71 -13.22
N THR A 323 18.49 4.72 -14.00
CA THR A 323 17.63 3.83 -14.78
C THR A 323 18.08 2.39 -14.58
N LEU A 324 17.14 1.44 -14.63
CA LEU A 324 17.39 0.00 -14.50
C LEU A 324 16.95 -0.72 -15.78
N THR A 325 17.72 -0.57 -16.86
CA THR A 325 17.42 -1.17 -18.17
C THR A 325 17.54 -2.69 -18.19
N ALA A 326 18.17 -3.29 -17.19
CA ALA A 326 18.28 -4.74 -17.04
C ALA A 326 16.98 -5.45 -16.63
N TYR A 327 15.94 -4.67 -16.25
CA TYR A 327 14.67 -5.17 -15.74
C TYR A 327 13.48 -4.67 -16.59
N PRO A 328 13.41 -5.03 -17.89
CA PRO A 328 12.37 -4.53 -18.79
C PRO A 328 10.98 -5.10 -18.49
N ASP A 329 10.89 -6.16 -17.72
CA ASP A 329 9.69 -6.85 -17.27
C ASP A 329 9.10 -6.24 -15.98
N VAL A 330 9.87 -5.45 -15.23
CA VAL A 330 9.40 -4.72 -14.04
C VAL A 330 8.66 -3.46 -14.49
N LYS A 331 7.35 -3.46 -14.34
CA LYS A 331 6.48 -2.39 -14.86
C LYS A 331 6.29 -1.28 -13.85
N GLU A 332 6.42 -0.06 -14.31
CA GLU A 332 5.94 1.12 -13.58
C GLU A 332 4.41 1.15 -13.63
N SER A 333 3.78 1.36 -12.47
CA SER A 333 2.34 1.46 -12.32
C SER A 333 1.97 2.79 -11.64
N PHE A 334 1.46 2.75 -10.44
CA PHE A 334 1.28 3.95 -9.61
C PHE A 334 2.59 4.48 -9.00
N ARG A 335 3.68 3.69 -9.09
CA ARG A 335 5.06 4.08 -8.73
C ARG A 335 5.99 3.95 -9.93
N THR A 336 7.03 4.76 -9.95
CA THR A 336 8.11 4.72 -10.94
C THR A 336 9.42 4.37 -10.27
N VAL A 337 10.40 3.94 -11.07
CA VAL A 337 11.78 3.72 -10.56
C VAL A 337 12.31 4.99 -9.89
N ALA A 338 11.97 6.18 -10.40
CA ALA A 338 12.39 7.45 -9.81
C ALA A 338 11.84 7.65 -8.39
N ASN A 339 10.63 7.19 -8.06
CA ASN A 339 10.11 7.23 -6.69
C ASN A 339 10.96 6.40 -5.73
N ASP A 340 11.39 5.20 -6.14
CA ASP A 340 12.24 4.35 -5.30
C ASP A 340 13.67 4.92 -5.20
N VAL A 341 14.19 5.55 -6.28
CA VAL A 341 15.45 6.33 -6.20
C VAL A 341 15.36 7.39 -5.11
N LEU A 342 14.24 8.12 -5.05
CA LEU A 342 14.01 9.14 -4.02
C LEU A 342 14.00 8.53 -2.62
N ALA A 343 13.31 7.39 -2.43
CA ALA A 343 13.26 6.70 -1.13
C ALA A 343 14.66 6.24 -0.67
N PHE A 344 15.45 5.60 -1.54
CA PHE A 344 16.82 5.19 -1.22
C PHE A 344 17.73 6.38 -0.96
N TYR A 345 17.61 7.46 -1.75
CA TYR A 345 18.43 8.66 -1.62
C TYR A 345 18.16 9.38 -0.29
N ASP A 346 16.88 9.59 0.03
CA ASP A 346 16.48 10.30 1.24
C ASP A 346 16.87 9.49 2.49
N GLU A 347 16.66 8.16 2.50
CA GLU A 347 17.08 7.28 3.60
C GLU A 347 18.61 7.33 3.80
N ALA A 348 19.41 7.29 2.73
CA ALA A 348 20.85 7.37 2.81
C ALA A 348 21.38 8.73 3.34
N ARG A 349 20.58 9.79 3.22
CA ARG A 349 20.88 11.14 3.72
C ARG A 349 20.23 11.44 5.07
N GLY A 350 19.59 10.44 5.70
CA GLY A 350 18.91 10.59 6.99
C GLY A 350 17.67 11.50 6.92
N ARG A 351 17.09 11.68 5.75
CA ARG A 351 15.83 12.40 5.56
C ARG A 351 14.67 11.40 5.77
N LYS A 352 13.71 11.82 6.59
CA LYS A 352 12.49 11.04 6.84
C LYS A 352 11.30 11.75 6.24
#